data_e0654b3b37a72e3b9f974a6786866915
#
_entry.id   e0654b3b37a72e3b9f974a6786866915
#
_cell.length_a   1.000
_cell.length_b   1.000
_cell.length_c   1.000
_cell.angle_alpha   90.00
_cell.angle_beta   90.00
_cell.angle_gamma   90.00
#
_symmetry.space_group_name_H-M   'P 1'
#
loop_
_entity.id
_entity.type
_entity.pdbx_description
1 polymer ?
#
loop_
_entity_poly.entity_id
_entity_poly.type
_entity_poly.pdbx_seq_one_letter_code
_entity_poly.pdbx_strand_id
1 'polypeptide(L)'
;MIQKLRILALALVALFLLFALGVLVEWRLPGNNDWTDQDMVIAYGFGLLSAVIWLGFMVNNIFFLTRGHWPRFRKWALIAAVVLPFGSYLLRPFIVQLSYGAKVAEFTELQDAFPHLSLTLYSSGKFISTTYDAAYHIENIGRADLDGEVLKLEFYDEPSQYLDHTYKLVNDLLISHDQGLAPLRSLNAE
;
A
#
# COMPACT_ATOMS: atom_id res chain seq x y z
N MET A 1 13.92 -35.87 21.42
CA MET A 1 13.11 -35.77 20.17
C MET A 1 12.08 -34.63 20.23
N ILE A 2 11.22 -34.59 21.22
CA ILE A 2 10.13 -33.56 21.35
C ILE A 2 10.65 -32.11 21.39
N GLN A 3 11.78 -31.86 22.08
CA GLN A 3 12.33 -30.48 22.16
C GLN A 3 12.86 -29.97 20.81
N LYS A 4 13.51 -30.84 20.01
CA LYS A 4 13.97 -30.49 18.66
C LYS A 4 12.80 -30.21 17.73
N LEU A 5 11.70 -30.97 17.83
CA LEU A 5 10.49 -30.77 17.05
C LEU A 5 9.81 -29.43 17.39
N ARG A 6 9.78 -29.04 18.67
CA ARG A 6 9.27 -27.74 19.11
C ARG A 6 10.09 -26.56 18.57
N ILE A 7 11.42 -26.68 18.59
CA ILE A 7 12.32 -25.65 18.05
C ILE A 7 12.08 -25.50 16.54
N LEU A 8 11.99 -26.61 15.82
CA LEU A 8 11.70 -26.58 14.38
C LEU A 8 10.34 -25.95 14.08
N ALA A 9 9.29 -26.30 14.80
CA ALA A 9 7.96 -25.71 14.63
C ALA A 9 7.97 -24.19 14.88
N LEU A 10 8.65 -23.72 15.93
CA LEU A 10 8.79 -22.28 16.21
C LEU A 10 9.58 -21.56 15.10
N ALA A 11 10.62 -22.19 14.56
CA ALA A 11 11.38 -21.62 13.46
C ALA A 11 10.54 -21.51 12.19
N LEU A 12 9.73 -22.51 11.86
CA LEU A 12 8.81 -22.47 10.72
C LEU A 12 7.74 -21.40 10.87
N VAL A 13 7.16 -21.26 12.07
CA VAL A 13 6.21 -20.18 12.38
C VAL A 13 6.86 -18.80 12.21
N ALA A 14 8.08 -18.62 12.72
CA ALA A 14 8.80 -17.35 12.59
C ALA A 14 9.11 -17.02 11.12
N LEU A 15 9.56 -18.01 10.33
CA LEU A 15 9.79 -17.84 8.88
C LEU A 15 8.50 -17.49 8.14
N PHE A 16 7.38 -18.14 8.45
CA PHE A 16 6.09 -17.81 7.86
C PHE A 16 5.66 -16.37 8.18
N LEU A 17 5.79 -15.96 9.45
CA LEU A 17 5.43 -14.58 9.85
C LEU A 17 6.34 -13.52 9.20
N LEU A 18 7.63 -13.82 9.02
CA LEU A 18 8.55 -12.94 8.27
C LEU A 18 8.17 -12.86 6.80
N PHE A 19 7.78 -13.98 6.18
CA PHE A 19 7.28 -14.00 4.80
C PHE A 19 5.99 -13.20 4.67
N ALA A 20 5.02 -13.41 5.57
CA ALA A 20 3.77 -12.65 5.59
C ALA A 20 4.00 -11.14 5.77
N LEU A 21 4.97 -10.76 6.62
CA LEU A 21 5.39 -9.37 6.76
C LEU A 21 6.00 -8.83 5.48
N GLY A 22 6.83 -9.61 4.78
CA GLY A 22 7.41 -9.25 3.48
C GLY A 22 6.33 -8.92 2.45
N VAL A 23 5.35 -9.79 2.29
CA VAL A 23 4.20 -9.58 1.40
C VAL A 23 3.42 -8.32 1.78
N LEU A 24 3.17 -8.11 3.07
CA LEU A 24 2.45 -6.94 3.56
C LEU A 24 3.22 -5.64 3.28
N VAL A 25 4.55 -5.66 3.39
CA VAL A 25 5.41 -4.52 3.05
C VAL A 25 5.37 -4.26 1.54
N GLU A 26 5.50 -5.31 0.72
CA GLU A 26 5.48 -5.20 -0.74
C GLU A 26 4.18 -4.55 -1.24
N TRP A 27 3.04 -4.96 -0.73
CA TRP A 27 1.75 -4.34 -1.05
C TRP A 27 1.61 -2.88 -0.61
N ARG A 28 2.48 -2.41 0.28
CA ARG A 28 2.51 -1.01 0.73
C ARG A 28 3.41 -0.13 -0.14
N LEU A 29 4.21 -0.72 -1.02
CA LEU A 29 5.04 0.08 -1.93
C LEU A 29 4.19 0.74 -3.01
N PRO A 30 4.47 1.99 -3.38
CA PRO A 30 3.79 2.65 -4.48
C PRO A 30 3.96 1.88 -5.79
N GLY A 31 2.86 1.68 -6.52
CA GLY A 31 2.83 0.91 -7.75
C GLY A 31 2.64 -0.60 -7.59
N ASN A 32 2.69 -1.13 -6.36
CA ASN A 32 2.49 -2.57 -6.09
C ASN A 32 1.15 -2.86 -5.38
N ASN A 33 0.25 -1.89 -5.36
CA ASN A 33 -1.02 -2.00 -4.65
C ASN A 33 -2.18 -2.34 -5.60
N ASP A 34 -1.89 -3.06 -6.67
CA ASP A 34 -2.90 -3.54 -7.59
C ASP A 34 -3.54 -4.82 -7.07
N TRP A 35 -4.86 -4.90 -7.19
CA TRP A 35 -5.60 -6.10 -6.84
C TRP A 35 -6.91 -6.20 -7.61
N THR A 36 -7.29 -7.43 -7.92
CA THR A 36 -8.57 -7.82 -8.47
C THR A 36 -9.42 -8.52 -7.41
N ASP A 37 -10.68 -8.81 -7.69
CA ASP A 37 -11.54 -9.60 -6.81
C ASP A 37 -10.92 -10.96 -6.43
N GLN A 38 -10.21 -11.60 -7.35
CA GLN A 38 -9.53 -12.88 -7.09
C GLN A 38 -8.35 -12.69 -6.14
N ASP A 39 -7.55 -11.64 -6.35
CA ASP A 39 -6.43 -11.30 -5.48
C ASP A 39 -6.91 -10.95 -4.08
N MET A 40 -8.04 -10.26 -3.96
CA MET A 40 -8.67 -9.97 -2.66
C MET A 40 -9.03 -11.24 -1.90
N VAL A 41 -9.66 -12.21 -2.55
CA VAL A 41 -10.02 -13.48 -1.89
C VAL A 41 -8.78 -14.21 -1.38
N ILE A 42 -7.72 -14.27 -2.21
CA ILE A 42 -6.44 -14.86 -1.82
C ILE A 42 -5.81 -14.07 -0.67
N ALA A 43 -5.81 -12.74 -0.76
CA ALA A 43 -5.25 -11.85 0.25
C ALA A 43 -5.98 -11.96 1.60
N TYR A 44 -7.32 -12.01 1.59
CA TYR A 44 -8.11 -12.23 2.82
C TYR A 44 -7.85 -13.61 3.41
N GLY A 45 -7.79 -14.66 2.60
CA GLY A 45 -7.47 -16.01 3.05
C GLY A 45 -6.07 -16.09 3.69
N PHE A 46 -5.07 -15.53 3.02
CA PHE A 46 -3.70 -15.45 3.52
C PHE A 46 -3.60 -14.56 4.77
N GLY A 47 -4.28 -13.41 4.79
CA GLY A 47 -4.33 -12.51 5.93
C GLY A 47 -4.98 -13.16 7.15
N LEU A 48 -6.10 -13.86 6.97
CA LEU A 48 -6.77 -14.60 8.05
C LEU A 48 -5.87 -15.70 8.62
N LEU A 49 -5.24 -16.49 7.76
CA LEU A 49 -4.30 -17.54 8.18
C LEU A 49 -3.12 -16.94 8.96
N SER A 50 -2.55 -15.85 8.45
CA SER A 50 -1.44 -15.13 9.10
C SER A 50 -1.86 -14.58 10.46
N ALA A 51 -3.06 -14.03 10.59
CA ALA A 51 -3.60 -13.52 11.84
C ALA A 51 -3.79 -14.65 12.87
N VAL A 52 -4.32 -15.80 12.46
CA VAL A 52 -4.49 -16.98 13.35
C VAL A 52 -3.14 -17.49 13.86
N ILE A 53 -2.16 -17.61 12.96
CA ILE A 53 -0.80 -18.06 13.32
C ILE A 53 -0.14 -17.03 14.25
N TRP A 54 -0.29 -15.74 13.96
CA TRP A 54 0.24 -14.66 14.78
C TRP A 54 -0.38 -14.66 16.18
N LEU A 55 -1.71 -14.77 16.29
CA LEU A 55 -2.40 -14.89 17.58
C LEU A 55 -1.93 -16.10 18.37
N GLY A 56 -1.82 -17.25 17.74
CA GLY A 56 -1.28 -18.47 18.36
C GLY A 56 0.14 -18.25 18.89
N PHE A 57 1.00 -17.59 18.12
CA PHE A 57 2.36 -17.22 18.52
C PHE A 57 2.35 -16.28 19.73
N MET A 58 1.49 -15.25 19.73
CA MET A 58 1.33 -14.30 20.85
C MET A 58 0.87 -15.00 22.13
N VAL A 59 -0.21 -15.78 22.06
CA VAL A 59 -0.76 -16.54 23.20
C VAL A 59 0.29 -17.49 23.79
N ASN A 60 1.00 -18.23 22.93
CA ASN A 60 2.07 -19.12 23.37
C ASN A 60 3.19 -18.36 24.11
N ASN A 61 3.63 -17.22 23.60
CA ASN A 61 4.67 -16.43 24.27
C ASN A 61 4.17 -15.82 25.59
N ILE A 62 2.96 -15.26 25.64
CA ILE A 62 2.35 -14.72 26.86
C ILE A 62 2.25 -15.82 27.92
N PHE A 63 1.76 -17.01 27.55
CA PHE A 63 1.63 -18.14 28.48
C PHE A 63 2.97 -18.55 29.11
N PHE A 64 4.07 -18.54 28.33
CA PHE A 64 5.39 -18.81 28.90
C PHE A 64 5.90 -17.67 29.80
N LEU A 65 5.55 -16.43 29.47
CA LEU A 65 5.92 -15.28 30.29
C LEU A 65 5.22 -15.31 31.66
N THR A 66 3.96 -15.70 31.72
CA THR A 66 3.20 -15.80 33.00
C THR A 66 3.73 -16.89 33.93
N ARG A 67 4.45 -17.88 33.39
CA ARG A 67 5.11 -18.95 34.17
C ARG A 67 6.51 -18.60 34.69
N GLY A 68 6.91 -17.33 34.59
CA GLY A 68 8.19 -16.86 35.12
C GLY A 68 9.42 -17.23 34.28
N HIS A 69 9.25 -17.87 33.11
CA HIS A 69 10.32 -18.19 32.20
C HIS A 69 10.51 -17.05 31.18
N TRP A 70 11.45 -16.16 31.47
CA TRP A 70 11.73 -14.99 30.63
C TRP A 70 13.09 -15.06 29.89
N PRO A 71 13.33 -15.99 28.96
CA PRO A 71 14.52 -15.92 28.14
C PRO A 71 14.47 -14.64 27.29
N ARG A 72 15.60 -13.93 27.20
CA ARG A 72 15.70 -12.64 26.48
C ARG A 72 15.12 -12.71 25.08
N PHE A 73 15.35 -13.82 24.37
CA PHE A 73 14.84 -14.07 23.02
C PHE A 73 13.30 -13.94 22.92
N ARG A 74 12.55 -14.51 23.88
CA ARG A 74 11.06 -14.46 23.85
C ARG A 74 10.51 -13.06 24.05
N LYS A 75 11.19 -12.24 24.88
CA LYS A 75 10.81 -10.82 25.05
C LYS A 75 10.95 -10.09 23.73
N TRP A 76 12.09 -10.22 23.07
CA TRP A 76 12.31 -9.56 21.78
C TRP A 76 11.38 -10.11 20.69
N ALA A 77 11.11 -11.41 20.65
CA ALA A 77 10.15 -12.00 19.73
C ALA A 77 8.74 -11.45 19.93
N LEU A 78 8.30 -11.25 21.17
CA LEU A 78 7.01 -10.64 21.49
C LEU A 78 6.97 -9.18 21.08
N ILE A 79 7.99 -8.40 21.40
CA ILE A 79 8.10 -7.00 20.99
C ILE A 79 8.06 -6.89 19.47
N ALA A 80 8.85 -7.69 18.78
CA ALA A 80 8.87 -7.71 17.31
C ALA A 80 7.52 -8.10 16.72
N ALA A 81 6.85 -9.12 17.27
CA ALA A 81 5.53 -9.54 16.81
C ALA A 81 4.44 -8.45 16.98
N VAL A 82 4.61 -7.52 17.91
CA VAL A 82 3.71 -6.36 18.05
C VAL A 82 4.16 -5.21 17.17
N VAL A 83 5.44 -4.84 17.22
CA VAL A 83 5.96 -3.62 16.58
C VAL A 83 5.99 -3.73 15.06
N LEU A 84 6.37 -4.90 14.50
CA LEU A 84 6.55 -5.05 13.05
C LEU A 84 5.25 -4.88 12.23
N PRO A 85 4.11 -5.47 12.60
CA PRO A 85 2.86 -5.26 11.87
C PRO A 85 2.41 -3.79 11.88
N PHE A 86 2.51 -3.10 13.04
CA PHE A 86 2.18 -1.69 13.15
C PHE A 86 3.19 -0.80 12.42
N GLY A 87 4.49 -1.12 12.52
CA GLY A 87 5.56 -0.41 11.81
C GLY A 87 5.38 -0.49 10.29
N SER A 88 4.96 -1.64 9.76
CA SER A 88 4.70 -1.80 8.33
C SER A 88 3.56 -0.90 7.83
N TYR A 89 2.56 -0.64 8.66
CA TYR A 89 1.48 0.29 8.31
C TYR A 89 1.97 1.73 8.12
N LEU A 90 2.94 2.15 8.93
CA LEU A 90 3.55 3.48 8.85
C LEU A 90 4.63 3.58 7.77
N LEU A 91 5.03 2.45 7.18
CA LEU A 91 6.13 2.40 6.22
C LEU A 91 5.78 3.10 4.90
N ARG A 92 4.53 2.93 4.40
CA ARG A 92 4.09 3.53 3.13
C ARG A 92 4.23 5.06 3.11
N PRO A 93 3.62 5.85 4.04
CA PRO A 93 3.76 7.29 4.01
C PRO A 93 5.22 7.73 4.14
N PHE A 94 6.03 7.01 4.91
CA PHE A 94 7.46 7.30 5.04
C PHE A 94 8.22 7.05 3.74
N ILE A 95 7.98 5.92 3.06
CA ILE A 95 8.60 5.61 1.75
C ILE A 95 8.14 6.63 0.70
N VAL A 96 6.84 6.96 0.66
CA VAL A 96 6.31 7.97 -0.26
C VAL A 96 7.01 9.30 -0.03
N GLN A 97 7.10 9.76 1.22
CA GLN A 97 7.77 11.02 1.54
C GLN A 97 9.25 11.01 1.16
N LEU A 98 9.98 9.91 1.40
CA LEU A 98 11.41 9.80 1.04
C LEU A 98 11.64 9.72 -0.47
N SER A 99 10.77 9.00 -1.21
CA SER A 99 10.99 8.68 -2.62
C SER A 99 10.31 9.67 -3.57
N TYR A 100 9.25 10.30 -3.13
CA TYR A 100 8.42 11.21 -3.93
C TYR A 100 8.49 12.65 -3.43
N GLY A 101 8.90 12.88 -2.19
CA GLY A 101 8.94 14.20 -1.57
C GLY A 101 7.59 14.65 -1.03
N ALA A 102 7.42 15.97 -0.86
CA ALA A 102 6.18 16.54 -0.37
C ALA A 102 5.08 16.48 -1.45
N LYS A 103 3.85 16.26 -1.04
CA LYS A 103 2.65 16.38 -1.88
C LYS A 103 2.49 17.84 -2.32
N VAL A 104 2.39 18.07 -3.63
CA VAL A 104 2.25 19.40 -4.24
C VAL A 104 0.80 19.68 -4.61
N ALA A 105 0.14 18.71 -5.25
CA ALA A 105 -1.25 18.82 -5.67
C ALA A 105 -1.93 17.45 -5.62
N GLU A 106 -3.23 17.49 -5.40
CA GLU A 106 -4.09 16.31 -5.48
C GLU A 106 -5.33 16.65 -6.27
N PHE A 107 -5.67 15.77 -7.20
CA PHE A 107 -6.84 15.88 -8.05
C PHE A 107 -7.70 14.63 -7.89
N THR A 108 -9.00 14.81 -7.92
CA THR A 108 -9.97 13.71 -7.86
C THR A 108 -11.07 13.94 -8.90
N GLU A 109 -11.75 12.90 -9.25
CA GLU A 109 -12.87 12.97 -10.18
C GLU A 109 -14.01 13.83 -9.62
N LEU A 110 -14.66 14.59 -10.51
CA LEU A 110 -15.71 15.55 -10.16
C LEU A 110 -17.02 14.88 -9.76
N GLN A 111 -17.24 13.65 -10.18
CA GLN A 111 -18.46 12.90 -9.92
C GLN A 111 -18.17 11.77 -8.94
N ASP A 112 -19.04 11.60 -7.93
CA ASP A 112 -19.02 10.44 -7.02
C ASP A 112 -19.46 9.15 -7.74
N ALA A 113 -19.04 8.98 -8.99
CA ALA A 113 -19.32 7.80 -9.79
C ALA A 113 -18.13 6.84 -9.72
N PHE A 114 -18.40 5.54 -9.78
CA PHE A 114 -17.36 4.54 -9.99
C PHE A 114 -16.93 4.49 -11.46
N PRO A 115 -15.63 4.30 -11.73
CA PRO A 115 -14.52 4.16 -10.78
C PRO A 115 -14.05 5.50 -10.21
N HIS A 116 -13.64 5.53 -8.94
CA HIS A 116 -13.02 6.71 -8.34
C HIS A 116 -11.56 6.83 -8.78
N LEU A 117 -11.22 7.95 -9.38
CA LEU A 117 -9.86 8.27 -9.78
C LEU A 117 -9.30 9.40 -8.92
N SER A 118 -8.09 9.20 -8.39
CA SER A 118 -7.29 10.23 -7.74
C SER A 118 -5.90 10.30 -8.36
N LEU A 119 -5.35 11.51 -8.48
CA LEU A 119 -4.01 11.78 -8.98
C LEU A 119 -3.30 12.71 -8.02
N THR A 120 -2.19 12.24 -7.44
CA THR A 120 -1.36 13.02 -6.51
C THR A 120 -0.02 13.34 -7.15
N LEU A 121 0.34 14.62 -7.21
CA LEU A 121 1.62 15.12 -7.70
C LEU A 121 2.55 15.43 -6.53
N TYR A 122 3.84 15.14 -6.70
CA TYR A 122 4.87 15.31 -5.68
C TYR A 122 5.98 16.25 -6.12
N SER A 123 6.66 16.84 -5.14
CA SER A 123 7.75 17.81 -5.36
C SER A 123 8.96 17.26 -6.12
N SER A 124 9.11 15.96 -6.20
CA SER A 124 10.14 15.29 -7.01
C SER A 124 9.82 15.22 -8.51
N GLY A 125 8.65 15.74 -8.95
CA GLY A 125 8.16 15.54 -10.31
C GLY A 125 7.62 14.13 -10.56
N LYS A 126 7.32 13.36 -9.52
CA LYS A 126 6.66 12.06 -9.61
C LYS A 126 5.17 12.20 -9.30
N PHE A 127 4.40 11.20 -9.74
CA PHE A 127 3.00 11.09 -9.37
C PHE A 127 2.64 9.69 -8.91
N ILE A 128 1.55 9.62 -8.17
CA ILE A 128 0.82 8.38 -7.86
C ILE A 128 -0.63 8.66 -8.25
N SER A 129 -1.19 7.80 -9.08
CA SER A 129 -2.63 7.80 -9.35
C SER A 129 -3.24 6.51 -8.85
N THR A 130 -4.45 6.61 -8.35
CA THR A 130 -5.20 5.48 -7.82
C THR A 130 -6.55 5.43 -8.50
N THR A 131 -6.86 4.32 -9.14
CA THR A 131 -8.19 4.03 -9.69
C THR A 131 -8.81 2.94 -8.83
N TYR A 132 -9.96 3.24 -8.25
CA TYR A 132 -10.69 2.34 -7.38
C TYR A 132 -12.10 2.09 -7.93
N ASP A 133 -12.44 0.82 -8.12
CA ASP A 133 -13.77 0.34 -8.47
C ASP A 133 -14.18 -0.75 -7.47
N ALA A 134 -15.44 -1.17 -7.52
CA ALA A 134 -15.95 -2.25 -6.66
C ALA A 134 -15.18 -3.57 -6.84
N ALA A 135 -14.63 -3.80 -8.04
CA ALA A 135 -14.01 -5.07 -8.44
C ALA A 135 -12.49 -5.02 -8.52
N TYR A 136 -11.86 -3.83 -8.48
CA TYR A 136 -10.41 -3.70 -8.61
C TYR A 136 -9.88 -2.39 -8.01
N HIS A 137 -8.60 -2.42 -7.71
CA HIS A 137 -7.80 -1.27 -7.32
C HIS A 137 -6.54 -1.30 -8.17
N ILE A 138 -6.25 -0.20 -8.85
CA ILE A 138 -5.06 -0.05 -9.67
C ILE A 138 -4.31 1.20 -9.22
N GLU A 139 -3.02 1.06 -9.00
CA GLU A 139 -2.14 2.16 -8.66
C GLU A 139 -1.10 2.33 -9.76
N ASN A 140 -1.17 3.44 -10.49
CA ASN A 140 -0.15 3.80 -11.47
C ASN A 140 0.83 4.81 -10.88
N ILE A 141 2.10 4.66 -11.23
CA ILE A 141 3.19 5.55 -10.84
C ILE A 141 3.94 6.04 -12.07
N GLY A 142 4.58 7.20 -11.94
CA GLY A 142 5.34 7.74 -13.05
C GLY A 142 5.93 9.11 -12.76
N ARG A 143 6.25 9.83 -13.83
CA ARG A 143 6.70 11.22 -13.80
C ARG A 143 5.61 12.16 -14.30
N ALA A 144 5.53 13.30 -13.66
CA ALA A 144 4.64 14.38 -14.04
C ALA A 144 5.47 15.60 -14.41
N ASP A 145 5.20 16.19 -15.56
CA ASP A 145 5.80 17.44 -16.02
C ASP A 145 4.68 18.46 -16.27
N LEU A 146 4.74 19.57 -15.55
CA LEU A 146 3.78 20.65 -15.66
C LEU A 146 4.43 21.83 -16.39
N ASP A 147 4.10 22.00 -17.67
CA ASP A 147 4.55 23.11 -18.50
C ASP A 147 3.41 24.10 -18.71
N GLY A 148 3.41 25.17 -17.91
CA GLY A 148 2.34 26.15 -17.89
C GLY A 148 1.00 25.55 -17.48
N GLU A 149 0.07 25.46 -18.43
CA GLU A 149 -1.27 24.86 -18.22
C GLU A 149 -1.36 23.39 -18.64
N VAL A 150 -0.28 22.80 -19.14
CA VAL A 150 -0.29 21.43 -19.66
C VAL A 150 0.45 20.50 -18.71
N LEU A 151 -0.26 19.53 -18.17
CA LEU A 151 0.31 18.45 -17.37
C LEU A 151 0.52 17.21 -18.25
N LYS A 152 1.76 16.76 -18.34
CA LYS A 152 2.13 15.51 -19.03
C LYS A 152 2.47 14.43 -18.01
N LEU A 153 1.92 13.23 -18.20
CA LEU A 153 2.17 12.07 -17.37
C LEU A 153 2.94 11.01 -18.18
N GLU A 154 4.09 10.60 -17.66
CA GLU A 154 4.90 9.51 -18.17
C GLU A 154 4.79 8.35 -17.18
N PHE A 155 4.09 7.29 -17.56
CA PHE A 155 3.87 6.11 -16.73
C PHE A 155 5.07 5.18 -16.76
N TYR A 156 5.39 4.55 -15.64
CA TYR A 156 6.43 3.51 -15.58
C TYR A 156 5.89 2.15 -16.03
N ASP A 157 4.59 1.92 -15.85
CA ASP A 157 3.86 0.73 -16.28
C ASP A 157 2.72 1.10 -17.22
N GLU A 158 1.93 0.13 -17.69
CA GLU A 158 0.77 0.40 -18.52
C GLU A 158 -0.25 1.25 -17.75
N PRO A 159 -0.67 2.40 -18.31
CA PRO A 159 -1.64 3.26 -17.66
C PRO A 159 -3.01 2.58 -17.58
N SER A 160 -3.76 2.88 -16.52
CA SER A 160 -5.18 2.57 -16.45
C SER A 160 -5.92 3.22 -17.62
N GLN A 161 -6.95 2.53 -18.14
CA GLN A 161 -7.83 3.05 -19.19
C GLN A 161 -8.56 4.36 -18.80
N TYR A 162 -8.51 4.74 -17.53
CA TYR A 162 -9.13 5.96 -16.98
C TYR A 162 -8.16 7.13 -16.88
N LEU A 163 -6.90 6.96 -17.31
CA LEU A 163 -5.86 7.98 -17.26
C LEU A 163 -5.37 8.31 -18.65
N ASP A 164 -5.18 9.62 -18.89
CA ASP A 164 -4.55 10.13 -20.09
C ASP A 164 -3.07 10.48 -19.83
N HIS A 165 -2.29 10.57 -20.88
CA HIS A 165 -0.91 11.04 -20.85
C HIS A 165 -0.82 12.57 -20.76
N THR A 166 -1.89 13.29 -21.11
CA THR A 166 -1.85 14.74 -21.22
C THR A 166 -3.16 15.36 -20.73
N TYR A 167 -3.04 16.31 -19.81
CA TYR A 167 -4.14 17.07 -19.27
C TYR A 167 -3.90 18.56 -19.46
N LYS A 168 -4.97 19.32 -19.65
CA LYS A 168 -4.95 20.79 -19.60
C LYS A 168 -5.52 21.25 -18.27
N LEU A 169 -4.77 22.10 -17.56
CA LEU A 169 -5.23 22.73 -16.31
C LEU A 169 -6.05 23.98 -16.64
N VAL A 170 -7.32 23.99 -16.28
CA VAL A 170 -8.23 25.11 -16.49
C VAL A 170 -9.08 25.32 -15.23
N ASN A 171 -8.91 26.45 -14.54
CA ASN A 171 -9.67 26.78 -13.33
C ASN A 171 -9.69 25.62 -12.31
N ASP A 172 -8.52 25.13 -11.92
CA ASP A 172 -8.32 24.01 -10.98
C ASP A 172 -8.89 22.65 -11.43
N LEU A 173 -9.25 22.54 -12.70
CA LEU A 173 -9.66 21.28 -13.33
C LEU A 173 -8.56 20.79 -14.28
N LEU A 174 -8.23 19.51 -14.18
CA LEU A 174 -7.47 18.81 -15.19
C LEU A 174 -8.44 18.19 -16.21
N ILE A 175 -8.40 18.71 -17.41
CA ILE A 175 -9.22 18.25 -18.54
C ILE A 175 -8.33 17.38 -19.41
N SER A 176 -8.71 16.10 -19.59
CA SER A 176 -8.01 15.18 -20.49
C SER A 176 -8.09 15.67 -21.94
N HIS A 177 -7.04 15.35 -22.69
CA HIS A 177 -7.07 15.54 -24.14
C HIS A 177 -7.97 14.49 -24.82
N ASP A 178 -8.13 13.33 -24.22
CA ASP A 178 -9.07 12.29 -24.64
C ASP A 178 -10.49 12.66 -24.19
N GLN A 179 -11.40 12.83 -25.17
CA GLN A 179 -12.78 13.29 -24.94
C GLN A 179 -13.66 12.33 -24.12
N GLY A 180 -13.15 11.11 -23.84
CA GLY A 180 -13.89 10.09 -23.09
C GLY A 180 -13.69 10.12 -21.59
N LEU A 181 -12.67 10.85 -21.09
CA LEU A 181 -12.30 10.82 -19.68
C LEU A 181 -12.92 11.99 -18.89
N ALA A 182 -13.33 11.70 -17.67
CA ALA A 182 -13.88 12.69 -16.76
C ALA A 182 -12.81 13.71 -16.31
N PRO A 183 -13.15 14.98 -16.14
CA PRO A 183 -12.23 15.98 -15.61
C PRO A 183 -11.94 15.72 -14.13
N LEU A 184 -10.69 15.98 -13.72
CA LEU A 184 -10.24 15.86 -12.33
C LEU A 184 -10.20 17.25 -11.68
N ARG A 185 -10.74 17.37 -10.46
CA ARG A 185 -10.76 18.61 -9.69
C ARG A 185 -9.64 18.63 -8.66
N SER A 186 -8.97 19.78 -8.51
CA SER A 186 -8.00 19.99 -7.42
C SER A 186 -8.70 19.99 -6.05
N LEU A 187 -8.15 19.19 -5.12
CA LEU A 187 -8.59 19.17 -3.71
C LEU A 187 -7.97 20.31 -2.89
N ASN A 188 -6.95 21.00 -3.42
CA ASN A 188 -6.26 22.11 -2.74
C ASN A 188 -6.85 23.48 -3.06
N ALA A 189 -8.00 23.54 -3.74
CA ALA A 189 -8.64 24.79 -4.19
C ALA A 189 -9.60 25.42 -3.15
N GLU A 190 -9.43 25.09 -1.84
CA GLU A 190 -10.13 25.73 -0.73
C GLU A 190 -9.25 26.69 0.07
#